data_23693fb3951299a2acfcf21fb40745c5
#
_entry.id   23693fb3951299a2acfcf21fb40745c5
#
_cell.length_a   1.000
_cell.length_b   1.000
_cell.length_c   1.000
_cell.angle_alpha   90.00
_cell.angle_beta   90.00
_cell.angle_gamma   90.00
#
_symmetry.space_group_name_H-M   'P 1'
#
loop_
_entity.id
_entity.type
_entity.pdbx_description
1 polymer ?
#
loop_
_entity_poly.entity_id
_entity_poly.type
_entity_poly.pdbx_seq_one_letter_code
_entity_poly.pdbx_strand_id
1 'polypeptide(L)' 'MNKKYNYEDVFIHESSFIDDNVEIGQGTKIWHFSHILKDCKIGNDCSFGQNVVIGRSVIIGNKVKIQNNVSVYEGVTLE' A
#
# COMPACT_ATOMS: atom_id res chain seq x y z
N MET A 1 -1.73 -16.33 -10.44
CA MET A 1 -2.55 -15.26 -9.88
C MET A 1 -2.51 -15.26 -8.36
N ASN A 2 -2.33 -14.12 -7.78
CA ASN A 2 -2.22 -14.01 -6.33
C ASN A 2 -3.61 -13.89 -5.69
N LYS A 3 -3.98 -14.86 -4.86
CA LYS A 3 -5.27 -14.85 -4.17
C LYS A 3 -5.14 -14.56 -2.69
N LYS A 4 -3.96 -14.15 -2.27
CA LYS A 4 -3.68 -13.94 -0.87
C LYS A 4 -4.50 -12.81 -0.28
N TYR A 5 -4.74 -11.78 -1.09
CA TYR A 5 -5.47 -10.59 -0.66
C TYR A 5 -6.72 -10.45 -1.49
N ASN A 6 -7.77 -9.96 -0.87
CA ASN A 6 -9.08 -9.90 -1.48
C ASN A 6 -9.53 -8.47 -1.71
N TYR A 7 -8.66 -7.68 -2.34
CA TYR A 7 -8.97 -6.30 -2.69
C TYR A 7 -9.46 -6.23 -4.11
N GLU A 8 -10.48 -5.42 -4.33
CA GLU A 8 -11.06 -5.27 -5.65
C GLU A 8 -10.25 -4.30 -6.49
N ASP A 9 -9.86 -4.74 -7.68
CA ASP A 9 -9.17 -3.91 -8.66
C ASP A 9 -7.88 -3.28 -8.11
N VAL A 10 -7.15 -4.04 -7.32
CA VAL A 10 -5.89 -3.64 -6.74
C VAL A 10 -4.82 -4.62 -7.18
N PHE A 11 -3.69 -4.10 -7.63
CA PHE A 11 -2.56 -4.96 -7.96
C PHE A 11 -1.58 -4.99 -6.80
N ILE A 12 -1.28 -6.17 -6.32
CA ILE A 12 -0.27 -6.36 -5.28
C ILE A 12 0.68 -7.44 -5.78
N HIS A 13 1.93 -7.06 -6.02
CA HIS A 13 2.91 -8.04 -6.48
C HIS A 13 3.08 -9.10 -5.39
N GLU A 14 3.27 -10.34 -5.81
CA GLU A 14 3.28 -11.46 -4.86
C GLU A 14 4.40 -11.36 -3.83
N SER A 15 5.46 -10.61 -4.13
CA SER A 15 6.56 -10.43 -3.19
C SER A 15 6.25 -9.42 -2.09
N SER A 16 5.16 -8.68 -2.21
CA SER A 16 4.80 -7.67 -1.23
C SER A 16 3.89 -8.25 -0.18
N PHE A 17 3.87 -7.63 0.98
CA PHE A 17 3.13 -8.14 2.12
C PHE A 17 2.22 -7.06 2.69
N ILE A 18 0.96 -7.42 2.91
CA ILE A 18 -0.05 -6.52 3.47
C ILE A 18 -0.50 -7.10 4.80
N ASP A 19 -0.32 -6.35 5.87
CA ASP A 19 -0.76 -6.78 7.19
C ASP A 19 -2.29 -6.71 7.30
N ASP A 20 -2.78 -7.08 8.46
CA ASP A 20 -4.23 -7.11 8.72
C ASP A 20 -4.82 -5.71 8.78
N ASN A 21 -6.10 -5.63 8.50
CA ASN A 21 -6.90 -4.42 8.68
C ASN A 21 -6.39 -3.25 7.84
N VAL A 22 -5.99 -3.52 6.61
CA VAL A 22 -5.55 -2.50 5.67
C VAL A 22 -6.64 -2.33 4.61
N GLU A 23 -7.02 -1.08 4.35
CA GLU A 23 -7.96 -0.75 3.29
C GLU A 23 -7.20 -0.19 2.11
N ILE A 24 -7.49 -0.67 0.91
CA ILE A 24 -6.81 -0.22 -0.31
C ILE A 24 -7.87 0.05 -1.37
N GLY A 25 -7.87 1.25 -1.90
CA GLY A 25 -8.84 1.66 -2.88
C GLY A 25 -8.54 1.12 -4.29
N GLN A 26 -9.53 1.23 -5.15
CA GLN A 26 -9.44 0.73 -6.52
C GLN A 26 -8.31 1.40 -7.30
N GLY A 27 -7.70 0.65 -8.18
CA GLY A 27 -6.68 1.16 -9.08
C GLY A 27 -5.31 1.31 -8.46
N THR A 28 -5.17 1.02 -7.19
CA THR A 28 -3.88 1.13 -6.51
C THR A 28 -2.97 -0.04 -6.90
N LYS A 29 -1.69 0.26 -7.07
CA LYS A 29 -0.69 -0.74 -7.45
C LYS A 29 0.44 -0.74 -6.45
N ILE A 30 0.79 -1.92 -5.98
CA ILE A 30 1.89 -2.11 -5.03
C ILE A 30 2.87 -3.07 -5.68
N TRP A 31 4.08 -2.58 -5.94
CA TRP A 31 5.06 -3.32 -6.70
C TRP A 31 5.88 -4.24 -5.79
N HIS A 32 7.15 -4.45 -6.12
CA HIS A 32 7.94 -5.54 -5.51
C HIS A 32 8.40 -5.21 -4.10
N PHE A 33 8.40 -6.21 -3.24
CA PHE A 33 9.07 -6.19 -1.94
C PHE A 33 8.63 -5.04 -1.04
N SER A 34 7.37 -4.67 -1.13
CA SER A 34 6.84 -3.61 -0.27
C SER A 34 6.05 -4.23 0.87
N HIS A 35 5.96 -3.49 1.97
CA HIS A 35 5.26 -3.98 3.15
C HIS A 35 4.36 -2.87 3.68
N ILE A 36 3.07 -3.14 3.72
CA ILE A 36 2.08 -2.21 4.28
C ILE A 36 1.70 -2.76 5.64
N LEU A 37 2.01 -2.02 6.68
CA LEU A 37 1.72 -2.47 8.02
C LEU A 37 0.25 -2.26 8.37
N LYS A 38 -0.16 -2.77 9.51
CA LYS A 38 -1.58 -2.88 9.85
C LYS A 38 -2.25 -1.53 10.05
N ASP A 39 -3.55 -1.52 9.91
CA ASP A 39 -4.42 -0.39 10.22
C ASP A 39 -4.24 0.80 9.29
N CYS A 40 -3.69 0.57 8.09
CA CYS A 40 -3.52 1.64 7.11
C CYS A 40 -4.76 1.80 6.26
N LYS A 41 -4.96 3.02 5.76
CA LYS A 41 -6.02 3.31 4.81
C LYS A 41 -5.40 3.97 3.59
N ILE A 42 -5.53 3.33 2.45
CA ILE A 42 -4.92 3.78 1.21
C ILE A 42 -6.04 4.05 0.22
N GLY A 43 -5.99 5.22 -0.39
CA GLY A 43 -7.03 5.64 -1.32
C GLY A 43 -6.93 4.98 -2.68
N ASN A 44 -7.60 5.58 -3.66
CA ASN A 44 -7.68 5.05 -5.02
C ASN A 44 -6.51 5.52 -5.86
N ASP A 45 -6.15 4.70 -6.84
CA ASP A 45 -5.19 5.07 -7.89
C ASP A 45 -3.83 5.49 -7.36
N CYS A 46 -3.41 4.92 -6.25
CA CYS A 46 -2.09 5.13 -5.71
C CYS A 46 -1.11 4.18 -6.35
N SER A 47 0.19 4.50 -6.24
CA SER A 47 1.23 3.65 -6.78
C SER A 47 2.40 3.64 -5.82
N PHE A 48 2.80 2.45 -5.41
CA PHE A 48 3.95 2.27 -4.53
C PHE A 48 5.01 1.52 -5.28
N GLY A 49 6.21 2.11 -5.36
CA GLY A 49 7.31 1.49 -6.06
C GLY A 49 7.86 0.29 -5.30
N GLN A 50 9.09 -0.06 -5.60
CA GLN A 50 9.71 -1.21 -4.97
C GLN A 50 10.23 -0.85 -3.58
N ASN A 51 10.19 -1.82 -2.69
CA ASN A 51 10.87 -1.72 -1.41
C ASN A 51 10.35 -0.53 -0.59
N VAL A 52 9.04 -0.37 -0.58
CA VAL A 52 8.37 0.70 0.16
C VAL A 52 7.82 0.10 1.45
N VAL A 53 8.01 0.80 2.57
CA VAL A 53 7.44 0.39 3.84
C VAL A 53 6.47 1.46 4.30
N ILE A 54 5.23 1.06 4.53
CA ILE A 54 4.22 1.97 5.07
C ILE A 54 3.96 1.56 6.50
N GLY A 55 4.26 2.45 7.43
CA GLY A 55 4.11 2.16 8.86
C GLY A 55 2.66 1.99 9.27
N ARG A 56 2.45 1.62 10.52
CA ARG A 56 1.10 1.35 11.00
C ARG A 56 0.25 2.63 11.02
N SER A 57 -1.03 2.47 10.80
CA SER A 57 -2.01 3.55 10.97
C SER A 57 -1.72 4.76 10.08
N VAL A 58 -1.14 4.53 8.92
CA VAL A 58 -0.88 5.59 7.94
C VAL A 58 -2.13 5.77 7.09
N ILE A 59 -2.44 7.01 6.76
CA ILE A 59 -3.55 7.34 5.89
C ILE A 59 -2.99 7.97 4.62
N ILE A 60 -3.32 7.40 3.48
CA ILE A 60 -2.86 7.87 2.18
C ILE A 60 -4.07 8.19 1.33
N GLY A 61 -4.12 9.43 0.83
CA GLY A 61 -5.24 9.86 0.00
C GLY A 61 -5.20 9.23 -1.38
N ASN A 62 -5.94 9.84 -2.32
CA ASN A 62 -6.02 9.31 -3.67
C ASN A 62 -4.87 9.81 -4.52
N LYS A 63 -4.47 8.98 -5.49
CA LYS A 63 -3.51 9.36 -6.53
C LYS A 63 -2.15 9.76 -5.99
N VAL A 64 -1.76 9.17 -4.88
CA VAL A 64 -0.45 9.41 -4.28
C VAL A 64 0.55 8.42 -4.88
N LYS A 65 1.72 8.93 -5.27
CA LYS A 65 2.79 8.09 -5.78
C LYS A 65 3.94 8.10 -4.80
N ILE A 66 4.38 6.91 -4.41
CA ILE A 66 5.50 6.75 -3.52
C ILE A 66 6.60 6.03 -4.28
N GLN A 67 7.76 6.68 -4.37
CA GLN A 67 8.87 6.17 -5.14
C GLN A 67 9.54 4.99 -4.42
N ASN A 68 10.51 4.40 -5.08
CA ASN A 68 11.22 3.25 -4.54
C ASN A 68 11.98 3.60 -3.26
N ASN A 69 12.08 2.63 -2.37
CA ASN A 69 12.90 2.72 -1.17
C ASN A 69 12.47 3.81 -0.20
N VAL A 70 11.17 4.11 -0.15
CA VAL A 70 10.64 5.10 0.77
C VAL A 70 10.01 4.41 1.95
N SER A 71 10.25 4.96 3.14
CA SER A 71 9.55 4.51 4.36
C SER A 71 8.66 5.64 4.85
N VAL A 72 7.41 5.32 5.10
CA VAL A 72 6.46 6.26 5.67
C VAL A 72 6.24 5.86 7.11
N TYR A 73 6.47 6.79 8.01
CA TYR A 73 6.41 6.49 9.44
C TYR A 73 5.00 6.31 9.94
N GLU A 74 4.90 5.63 11.07
CA GLU A 74 3.64 5.34 11.72
C GLU A 74 2.83 6.63 11.92
N GLY A 75 1.54 6.57 11.62
CA GLY A 75 0.60 7.66 11.90
C GLY A 75 0.64 8.84 10.94
N VAL A 76 1.48 8.79 9.92
CA VAL A 76 1.58 9.88 8.95
C VAL A 76 0.37 9.88 8.03
N THR A 77 -0.07 11.08 7.63
CA THR A 77 -1.12 11.24 6.63
C THR A 77 -0.52 11.91 5.40
N LEU A 78 -0.72 11.28 4.25
CA LEU A 78 -0.28 11.81 2.96
C LEU A 78 -1.50 12.05 2.08
N GLU A 79 -1.53 13.21 1.44
CA GLU A 79 -2.66 13.53 0.56
C GLU A 79 -2.24 13.69 -0.89
#